data_5bb2035b57c516c8709951e7a80fc931
#
_entry.id   5bb2035b57c516c8709951e7a80fc931
#
_cell.length_a   1.000
_cell.length_b   1.000
_cell.length_c   1.000
_cell.angle_alpha   90.00
_cell.angle_beta   90.00
_cell.angle_gamma   90.00
#
_symmetry.space_group_name_H-M   'P 1'
#
loop_
_entity.id
_entity.type
_entity.pdbx_description
1 polymer ?
#
loop_
_entity_poly.entity_id
_entity_poly.type
_entity_poly.pdbx_seq_one_letter_code
_entity_poly.pdbx_strand_id
1 'polypeptide(L)'
;MVPVAELENDLDINLNLDDELVEMYGEKECRWFQIAARNQTDAIISKNPKARILVKLPTGVGKTTTSGMIFASPIVRKALHVHENEKLRILFVAHKHRLLTQAEREFAHDSSIEFIPQSIFSNIPDEVMKRGWHIVCIDESHHESCASIQYHLEKLGDYPIIGLTATPDRADGFLIKFDNIVETITRQQAVEEGWLSPTNIHSFIDVSGKDKTKLLNDMLEAYAHEMGQTMVFVKTKKEVTLITHKLKELGYTAIGLLNQSNKETDNILDSFSEGKIQFIVNCMKISEGVDVKGCDTVLLGRQVGSYALLNQIIGRASRPDSSCHVYELINPLSASNLDTTVVVGEPESHRLVWKQAGKWVQRNFDYITHKTNKQLGIANGVRIHH
;
A
#
# COMPACT_ATOMS: atom_id res chain seq x y z
N MET A 1 -9.85 28.53 -2.77
CA MET A 1 -8.91 27.81 -3.65
C MET A 1 -7.99 28.87 -4.23
N VAL A 2 -6.75 28.96 -3.74
CA VAL A 2 -5.71 29.83 -4.31
C VAL A 2 -4.97 28.97 -5.35
N PRO A 3 -4.76 29.46 -6.57
CA PRO A 3 -4.09 28.70 -7.62
C PRO A 3 -2.63 28.42 -7.24
N VAL A 4 -2.16 27.22 -7.50
CA VAL A 4 -0.80 26.71 -7.24
C VAL A 4 0.31 27.50 -7.96
N ALA A 5 -0.05 28.33 -8.94
CA ALA A 5 0.88 29.09 -9.78
C ALA A 5 1.56 30.30 -9.10
N GLU A 6 1.18 30.70 -7.89
CA GLU A 6 1.77 31.87 -7.22
C GLU A 6 2.87 31.54 -6.19
N LEU A 7 3.24 30.25 -6.02
CA LEU A 7 4.26 29.82 -5.06
C LEU A 7 5.64 29.55 -5.68
N GLU A 8 5.81 29.71 -7.00
CA GLU A 8 7.06 29.38 -7.71
C GLU A 8 8.12 30.50 -7.76
N ASN A 9 7.85 31.71 -7.28
CA ASN A 9 8.70 32.85 -7.59
C ASN A 9 9.60 33.42 -6.47
N ASP A 10 9.73 32.79 -5.30
CA ASP A 10 10.55 33.38 -4.21
C ASP A 10 11.60 32.46 -3.57
N LEU A 11 12.03 31.40 -4.23
CA LEU A 11 13.18 30.59 -3.78
C LEU A 11 14.17 30.33 -4.93
N ASP A 12 14.87 31.40 -5.37
CA ASP A 12 16.15 31.27 -6.06
C ASP A 12 17.19 30.69 -5.06
N ILE A 13 17.17 29.36 -4.89
CA ILE A 13 18.29 28.66 -4.26
C ILE A 13 19.21 28.24 -5.40
N ASN A 14 20.27 28.98 -5.61
CA ASN A 14 21.44 28.55 -6.37
C ASN A 14 22.01 27.29 -5.70
N LEU A 15 21.59 26.12 -6.14
CA LEU A 15 22.23 24.85 -5.82
C LEU A 15 23.48 24.73 -6.70
N ASN A 16 24.63 25.00 -6.11
CA ASN A 16 25.90 24.53 -6.63
C ASN A 16 25.87 22.98 -6.62
N LEU A 17 25.82 22.40 -7.80
CA LEU A 17 25.88 20.96 -8.09
C LEU A 17 27.32 20.44 -7.94
N ASP A 18 27.90 20.48 -6.74
CA ASP A 18 29.12 19.74 -6.43
C ASP A 18 29.03 19.30 -4.96
N ASP A 19 29.01 17.99 -4.75
CA ASP A 19 28.73 17.23 -3.52
C ASP A 19 27.21 17.14 -3.17
N GLU A 20 26.50 16.18 -3.77
CA GLU A 20 25.20 15.71 -3.28
C GLU A 20 25.38 15.13 -1.87
N LEU A 21 25.17 15.97 -0.86
CA LEU A 21 25.03 15.51 0.52
C LEU A 21 23.79 14.63 0.59
N VAL A 22 23.98 13.31 0.53
CA VAL A 22 22.93 12.31 0.65
C VAL A 22 22.28 12.48 2.04
N GLU A 23 21.03 12.90 2.07
CA GLU A 23 20.30 13.01 3.33
C GLU A 23 19.94 11.61 3.86
N MET A 24 20.24 11.36 5.13
CA MET A 24 20.02 10.08 5.79
C MET A 24 18.96 10.19 6.89
N TYR A 25 18.12 9.15 7.02
CA TYR A 25 17.29 8.94 8.18
C TYR A 25 17.61 7.57 8.80
N GLY A 26 18.31 7.58 9.93
CA GLY A 26 18.99 6.41 10.47
C GLY A 26 20.04 5.88 9.49
N GLU A 27 19.93 4.62 9.09
CA GLU A 27 20.83 3.99 8.11
C GLU A 27 20.30 4.06 6.67
N LYS A 28 19.16 4.73 6.45
CA LYS A 28 18.49 4.79 5.14
C LYS A 28 18.76 6.10 4.44
N GLU A 29 19.13 6.00 3.17
CA GLU A 29 19.16 7.12 2.25
C GLU A 29 17.75 7.66 2.00
N CYS A 30 17.58 8.96 2.18
CA CYS A 30 16.31 9.64 1.96
C CYS A 30 16.10 9.89 0.47
N ARG A 31 14.95 9.48 -0.04
CA ARG A 31 14.59 9.69 -1.44
C ARG A 31 14.05 11.10 -1.63
N TRP A 32 14.26 11.69 -2.80
CA TRP A 32 13.86 13.07 -3.10
C TRP A 32 12.39 13.37 -2.75
N PHE A 33 11.47 12.46 -3.06
CA PHE A 33 10.04 12.64 -2.77
C PHE A 33 9.71 12.56 -1.27
N GLN A 34 10.50 11.85 -0.48
CA GLN A 34 10.39 11.81 0.99
C GLN A 34 10.87 13.14 1.58
N ILE A 35 11.96 13.68 1.07
CA ILE A 35 12.49 15.00 1.42
C ILE A 35 11.46 16.08 1.05
N ALA A 36 10.90 16.02 -0.16
CA ALA A 36 9.86 16.94 -0.61
C ALA A 36 8.60 16.87 0.27
N ALA A 37 8.17 15.66 0.67
CA ALA A 37 7.02 15.48 1.57
C ALA A 37 7.28 16.07 2.95
N ARG A 38 8.48 15.87 3.52
CA ARG A 38 8.89 16.52 4.76
C ARG A 38 8.87 18.05 4.60
N ASN A 39 9.50 18.61 3.58
CA ASN A 39 9.61 20.05 3.37
C ASN A 39 8.21 20.71 3.22
N GLN A 40 7.29 20.08 2.46
CA GLN A 40 5.92 20.59 2.34
C GLN A 40 5.19 20.53 3.68
N THR A 41 5.37 19.44 4.44
CA THR A 41 4.77 19.31 5.78
C THR A 41 5.31 20.36 6.74
N ASP A 42 6.62 20.60 6.73
CA ASP A 42 7.30 21.63 7.51
C ASP A 42 6.72 23.03 7.23
N ALA A 43 6.53 23.36 5.96
CA ALA A 43 5.95 24.65 5.56
C ALA A 43 4.49 24.81 6.02
N ILE A 44 3.71 23.74 5.98
CA ILE A 44 2.31 23.75 6.44
C ILE A 44 2.26 23.91 7.97
N ILE A 45 3.00 23.12 8.73
CA ILE A 45 3.02 23.15 10.20
C ILE A 45 3.55 24.48 10.71
N SER A 46 4.57 25.06 10.05
CA SER A 46 5.10 26.38 10.41
C SER A 46 4.05 27.48 10.32
N LYS A 47 3.13 27.40 9.35
CA LYS A 47 2.05 28.37 9.17
C LYS A 47 0.86 28.08 10.09
N ASN A 48 0.57 26.81 10.31
CA ASN A 48 -0.53 26.35 11.16
C ASN A 48 -0.10 25.13 11.99
N PRO A 49 0.36 25.34 13.25
CA PRO A 49 0.78 24.25 14.13
C PRO A 49 -0.33 23.24 14.50
N LYS A 50 -1.58 23.51 14.13
CA LYS A 50 -2.73 22.61 14.35
C LYS A 50 -3.25 22.01 13.04
N ALA A 51 -2.49 22.10 11.95
CA ALA A 51 -2.89 21.62 10.64
C ALA A 51 -3.20 20.11 10.65
N ARG A 52 -4.20 19.74 9.87
CA ARG A 52 -4.50 18.34 9.52
C ARG A 52 -3.94 18.07 8.13
N ILE A 53 -2.94 17.21 8.05
CA ILE A 53 -2.16 16.98 6.83
C ILE A 53 -2.27 15.51 6.43
N LEU A 54 -2.70 15.25 5.20
CA LEU A 54 -2.69 13.93 4.59
C LEU A 54 -1.44 13.76 3.75
N VAL A 55 -0.54 12.89 4.15
CA VAL A 55 0.64 12.49 3.37
C VAL A 55 0.27 11.27 2.55
N LYS A 56 0.09 11.49 1.25
CA LYS A 56 -0.28 10.47 0.27
C LYS A 56 0.96 9.99 -0.47
N LEU A 57 1.35 8.75 -0.24
CA LEU A 57 2.48 8.10 -0.90
C LEU A 57 2.10 6.66 -1.29
N PRO A 58 2.51 6.17 -2.46
CA PRO A 58 2.22 4.80 -2.89
C PRO A 58 2.65 3.75 -1.88
N THR A 59 2.01 2.58 -1.89
CA THR A 59 2.46 1.45 -1.07
C THR A 59 3.84 0.99 -1.55
N GLY A 60 4.76 0.77 -0.62
CA GLY A 60 6.12 0.29 -0.92
C GLY A 60 7.20 1.36 -1.02
N VAL A 61 6.85 2.66 -1.09
CA VAL A 61 7.84 3.74 -1.22
C VAL A 61 8.37 4.30 0.11
N GLY A 62 7.94 3.77 1.26
CA GLY A 62 8.51 4.13 2.57
C GLY A 62 7.74 5.21 3.34
N LYS A 63 6.40 5.13 3.40
CA LYS A 63 5.54 6.03 4.20
C LYS A 63 6.01 6.20 5.66
N THR A 64 6.36 5.09 6.31
CA THR A 64 6.80 5.12 7.72
C THR A 64 8.12 5.87 7.88
N THR A 65 9.08 5.64 6.99
CA THR A 65 10.35 6.39 6.96
C THR A 65 10.09 7.89 6.73
N THR A 66 9.22 8.24 5.77
CA THR A 66 8.82 9.64 5.52
C THR A 66 8.22 10.29 6.76
N SER A 67 7.35 9.59 7.49
CA SER A 67 6.78 10.13 8.73
C SER A 67 7.86 10.34 9.81
N GLY A 68 8.83 9.45 9.92
CA GLY A 68 9.96 9.62 10.81
C GLY A 68 10.79 10.87 10.48
N MET A 69 11.07 11.11 9.21
CA MET A 69 11.76 12.32 8.75
C MET A 69 10.98 13.60 9.12
N ILE A 70 9.64 13.57 9.02
CA ILE A 70 8.78 14.69 9.44
C ILE A 70 8.91 14.91 10.96
N PHE A 71 8.88 13.85 11.75
CA PHE A 71 8.97 13.95 13.21
C PHE A 71 10.36 14.40 13.69
N ALA A 72 11.41 14.00 12.99
CA ALA A 72 12.76 14.43 13.26
C ALA A 72 13.04 15.89 12.85
N SER A 73 12.13 16.52 12.08
CA SER A 73 12.34 17.86 11.55
C SER A 73 12.49 18.92 12.65
N PRO A 74 13.59 19.71 12.67
CA PRO A 74 13.74 20.83 13.59
C PRO A 74 12.64 21.90 13.42
N ILE A 75 12.12 22.04 12.20
CA ILE A 75 11.04 23.00 11.87
C ILE A 75 9.74 22.58 12.55
N VAL A 76 9.38 21.31 12.49
CA VAL A 76 8.21 20.75 13.18
C VAL A 76 8.35 20.94 14.69
N ARG A 77 9.51 20.59 15.27
CA ARG A 77 9.79 20.75 16.70
C ARG A 77 9.62 22.20 17.15
N LYS A 78 10.21 23.14 16.39
CA LYS A 78 10.10 24.57 16.66
C LYS A 78 8.65 25.08 16.60
N ALA A 79 7.91 24.68 15.57
CA ALA A 79 6.50 25.07 15.37
C ALA A 79 5.60 24.54 16.50
N LEU A 80 5.91 23.36 17.03
CA LEU A 80 5.18 22.73 18.14
C LEU A 80 5.72 23.12 19.53
N HIS A 81 6.65 24.09 19.62
CA HIS A 81 7.26 24.57 20.85
C HIS A 81 7.92 23.46 21.70
N VAL A 82 8.48 22.44 21.05
CA VAL A 82 9.22 21.35 21.71
C VAL A 82 10.65 21.82 21.96
N HIS A 83 11.08 21.88 23.22
CA HIS A 83 12.43 22.30 23.60
C HIS A 83 13.48 21.30 23.13
N GLU A 84 14.74 21.77 22.97
CA GLU A 84 15.84 20.92 22.47
C GLU A 84 16.09 19.67 23.33
N ASN A 85 15.90 19.77 24.64
CA ASN A 85 16.09 18.66 25.59
C ASN A 85 14.80 17.83 25.81
N GLU A 86 13.72 18.15 25.11
CA GLU A 86 12.44 17.45 25.23
C GLU A 86 12.24 16.51 24.05
N LYS A 87 11.71 15.31 24.26
CA LYS A 87 11.34 14.42 23.17
C LYS A 87 10.03 14.87 22.52
N LEU A 88 9.98 14.81 21.18
CA LEU A 88 8.71 14.97 20.47
C LEU A 88 7.83 13.75 20.74
N ARG A 89 6.73 13.93 21.47
CA ARG A 89 5.77 12.86 21.79
C ARG A 89 4.78 12.69 20.65
N ILE A 90 4.77 11.50 20.07
CA ILE A 90 3.94 11.15 18.91
C ILE A 90 2.93 10.10 19.33
N LEU A 91 1.64 10.43 19.30
CA LEU A 91 0.58 9.44 19.39
C LEU A 91 0.39 8.79 18.04
N PHE A 92 0.93 7.59 17.86
CA PHE A 92 0.86 6.85 16.62
C PHE A 92 -0.31 5.86 16.65
N VAL A 93 -1.31 6.13 15.83
CA VAL A 93 -2.57 5.38 15.79
C VAL A 93 -2.58 4.45 14.59
N ALA A 94 -2.84 3.17 14.81
CA ALA A 94 -3.01 2.19 13.74
C ALA A 94 -4.08 1.14 14.10
N HIS A 95 -4.66 0.51 13.09
CA HIS A 95 -5.71 -0.49 13.27
C HIS A 95 -5.16 -1.90 13.59
N LYS A 96 -3.85 -2.15 13.40
CA LYS A 96 -3.20 -3.43 13.72
C LYS A 96 -1.98 -3.24 14.60
N HIS A 97 -1.87 -4.09 15.59
CA HIS A 97 -0.73 -4.08 16.52
C HIS A 97 0.62 -4.25 15.81
N ARG A 98 0.64 -5.01 14.72
CA ARG A 98 1.86 -5.23 13.92
C ARG A 98 2.37 -3.95 13.24
N LEU A 99 1.47 -3.07 12.77
CA LEU A 99 1.85 -1.76 12.23
C LEU A 99 2.51 -0.90 13.31
N LEU A 100 1.97 -0.95 14.55
CA LEU A 100 2.56 -0.26 15.69
C LEU A 100 3.97 -0.76 15.99
N THR A 101 4.16 -2.08 16.04
CA THR A 101 5.49 -2.69 16.27
C THR A 101 6.47 -2.38 15.15
N GLN A 102 6.01 -2.33 13.90
CA GLN A 102 6.86 -1.97 12.77
C GLN A 102 7.28 -0.49 12.84
N ALA A 103 6.36 0.41 13.15
CA ALA A 103 6.65 1.83 13.32
C ALA A 103 7.58 2.08 14.51
N GLU A 104 7.36 1.38 15.63
CA GLU A 104 8.23 1.46 16.81
C GLU A 104 9.69 1.08 16.47
N ARG A 105 9.88 0.01 15.72
CA ARG A 105 11.23 -0.39 15.25
C ARG A 105 11.84 0.63 14.31
N GLU A 106 11.04 1.22 13.42
CA GLU A 106 11.49 2.24 12.46
C GLU A 106 11.97 3.49 13.17
N PHE A 107 11.31 3.91 14.25
CA PHE A 107 11.67 5.14 15.00
C PHE A 107 12.65 4.91 16.14
N ALA A 108 12.99 3.66 16.48
CA ALA A 108 13.80 3.32 17.65
C ALA A 108 15.22 3.92 17.61
N HIS A 109 15.76 4.22 16.42
CA HIS A 109 17.08 4.85 16.28
C HIS A 109 17.07 6.34 16.61
N ASP A 110 15.91 7.01 16.60
CA ASP A 110 15.79 8.45 16.85
C ASP A 110 15.46 8.73 18.31
N SER A 111 16.49 9.07 19.09
CA SER A 111 16.34 9.38 20.51
C SER A 111 15.57 10.68 20.80
N SER A 112 15.34 11.52 19.79
CA SER A 112 14.59 12.78 19.90
C SER A 112 13.07 12.56 19.88
N ILE A 113 12.61 11.35 19.52
CA ILE A 113 11.21 10.97 19.41
C ILE A 113 10.81 10.12 20.62
N GLU A 114 9.62 10.34 21.14
CA GLU A 114 8.92 9.45 22.02
C GLU A 114 7.69 8.89 21.31
N PHE A 115 7.78 7.61 20.97
CA PHE A 115 6.72 6.88 20.26
C PHE A 115 5.68 6.36 21.24
N ILE A 116 4.42 6.74 21.06
CA ILE A 116 3.28 6.30 21.89
C ILE A 116 2.35 5.47 20.98
N PRO A 117 2.43 4.13 21.02
CA PRO A 117 1.60 3.27 20.19
C PRO A 117 0.15 3.25 20.69
N GLN A 118 -0.80 3.45 19.79
CA GLN A 118 -2.22 3.41 20.09
C GLN A 118 -3.00 2.58 19.07
N SER A 119 -3.73 1.57 19.55
CA SER A 119 -4.69 0.88 18.68
C SER A 119 -5.98 1.68 18.55
N ILE A 120 -6.53 1.76 17.35
CA ILE A 120 -7.83 2.41 17.11
C ILE A 120 -9.00 1.71 17.82
N PHE A 121 -8.80 0.45 18.22
CA PHE A 121 -9.83 -0.37 18.88
C PHE A 121 -9.77 -0.33 20.40
N SER A 122 -8.81 0.38 20.99
CA SER A 122 -8.65 0.51 22.43
C SER A 122 -8.76 1.95 22.86
N ASN A 123 -9.23 2.16 24.10
CA ASN A 123 -9.20 3.47 24.73
C ASN A 123 -7.75 3.92 24.95
N ILE A 124 -7.52 5.23 24.86
CA ILE A 124 -6.23 5.81 25.23
C ILE A 124 -6.12 5.73 26.75
N PRO A 125 -5.03 5.17 27.30
CA PRO A 125 -4.86 5.09 28.75
C PRO A 125 -4.86 6.47 29.40
N ASP A 126 -5.44 6.58 30.62
CA ASP A 126 -5.52 7.84 31.35
C ASP A 126 -4.16 8.48 31.63
N GLU A 127 -3.11 7.66 31.77
CA GLU A 127 -1.74 8.14 31.98
C GLU A 127 -1.22 8.83 30.71
N VAL A 128 -1.52 8.28 29.53
CA VAL A 128 -1.18 8.87 28.23
C VAL A 128 -1.96 10.16 28.02
N MET A 129 -3.25 10.17 28.36
CA MET A 129 -4.09 11.38 28.31
C MET A 129 -3.56 12.49 29.20
N LYS A 130 -3.13 12.19 30.44
CA LYS A 130 -2.58 13.18 31.39
C LYS A 130 -1.22 13.72 30.91
N ARG A 131 -0.39 12.88 30.32
CA ARG A 131 0.94 13.24 29.82
C ARG A 131 0.88 14.05 28.54
N GLY A 132 -0.13 13.78 27.70
CA GLY A 132 -0.33 14.42 26.40
C GLY A 132 0.71 14.04 25.35
N TRP A 133 0.53 14.56 24.16
CA TRP A 133 1.39 14.39 22.98
C TRP A 133 1.53 15.73 22.27
N HIS A 134 2.46 15.81 21.32
CA HIS A 134 2.66 17.00 20.51
C HIS A 134 2.01 16.86 19.13
N ILE A 135 1.94 15.62 18.60
CA ILE A 135 1.42 15.33 17.26
C ILE A 135 0.69 13.98 17.28
N VAL A 136 -0.36 13.86 16.49
CA VAL A 136 -1.06 12.61 16.22
C VAL A 136 -0.69 12.14 14.81
N CYS A 137 -0.24 10.90 14.69
CA CYS A 137 -0.02 10.26 13.40
C CYS A 137 -0.99 9.10 13.23
N ILE A 138 -1.69 9.04 12.11
CA ILE A 138 -2.67 8.00 11.81
C ILE A 138 -2.21 7.23 10.58
N ASP A 139 -1.78 5.99 10.78
CA ASP A 139 -1.36 5.13 9.68
C ASP A 139 -2.56 4.47 9.01
N GLU A 140 -2.50 4.33 7.69
CA GLU A 140 -3.58 3.86 6.82
C GLU A 140 -4.89 4.62 7.09
N SER A 141 -4.81 5.94 7.04
CA SER A 141 -5.88 6.88 7.43
C SER A 141 -7.17 6.75 6.62
N HIS A 142 -7.18 5.98 5.53
CA HIS A 142 -8.41 5.63 4.80
C HIS A 142 -9.38 4.70 5.59
N HIS A 143 -8.91 4.10 6.71
CA HIS A 143 -9.77 3.30 7.61
C HIS A 143 -10.54 4.13 8.65
N GLU A 144 -10.38 5.43 8.65
CA GLU A 144 -10.81 6.35 9.71
C GLU A 144 -12.32 6.58 9.84
N SER A 145 -13.16 6.06 8.98
CA SER A 145 -14.62 6.18 9.13
C SER A 145 -15.21 5.31 10.22
N CYS A 146 -14.39 4.54 10.93
CA CYS A 146 -14.87 3.90 12.14
C CYS A 146 -15.29 4.99 13.13
N ALA A 147 -16.54 4.95 13.59
CA ALA A 147 -17.08 5.86 14.61
C ALA A 147 -16.17 5.97 15.85
N SER A 148 -15.36 4.92 16.11
CA SER A 148 -14.34 4.90 17.16
C SER A 148 -13.20 5.89 16.92
N ILE A 149 -12.74 6.10 15.68
CA ILE A 149 -11.67 7.06 15.39
C ILE A 149 -12.21 8.49 15.46
N GLN A 150 -13.38 8.76 14.91
CA GLN A 150 -14.00 10.08 15.02
C GLN A 150 -14.22 10.45 16.51
N TYR A 151 -14.70 9.51 17.31
CA TYR A 151 -14.84 9.68 18.76
C TYR A 151 -13.49 9.98 19.44
N HIS A 152 -12.42 9.29 19.05
CA HIS A 152 -11.09 9.57 19.58
C HIS A 152 -10.56 10.92 19.08
N LEU A 153 -10.73 11.25 17.80
CA LEU A 153 -10.30 12.54 17.24
C LEU A 153 -10.98 13.74 17.91
N GLU A 154 -12.26 13.61 18.26
CA GLU A 154 -12.98 14.64 19.02
C GLU A 154 -12.42 14.79 20.46
N LYS A 155 -11.98 13.70 21.08
CA LYS A 155 -11.34 13.72 22.40
C LYS A 155 -9.88 14.14 22.39
N LEU A 156 -9.18 13.97 21.27
CA LEU A 156 -7.75 14.26 21.12
C LEU A 156 -7.43 15.77 21.17
N GLY A 157 -8.45 16.64 21.01
CA GLY A 157 -8.26 18.09 21.09
C GLY A 157 -7.59 18.69 19.83
N ASP A 158 -7.08 19.90 19.98
CA ASP A 158 -6.52 20.74 18.93
C ASP A 158 -5.04 20.44 18.63
N TYR A 159 -4.69 19.20 18.34
CA TYR A 159 -3.33 18.81 17.97
C TYR A 159 -3.17 18.73 16.44
N PRO A 160 -1.94 18.91 15.90
CA PRO A 160 -1.67 18.60 14.52
C PRO A 160 -1.87 17.09 14.26
N ILE A 161 -2.48 16.80 13.13
CA ILE A 161 -2.74 15.41 12.71
C ILE A 161 -2.05 15.15 11.39
N ILE A 162 -1.21 14.13 11.34
CA ILE A 162 -0.62 13.60 10.10
C ILE A 162 -1.27 12.27 9.78
N GLY A 163 -2.05 12.21 8.69
CA GLY A 163 -2.57 10.98 8.13
C GLY A 163 -1.60 10.42 7.09
N LEU A 164 -1.32 9.13 7.16
CA LEU A 164 -0.54 8.42 6.15
C LEU A 164 -1.47 7.53 5.35
N THR A 165 -1.44 7.61 4.02
CA THR A 165 -2.21 6.72 3.16
C THR A 165 -1.56 6.53 1.79
N ALA A 166 -1.83 5.41 1.16
CA ALA A 166 -1.56 5.22 -0.26
C ALA A 166 -2.78 5.55 -1.12
N THR A 167 -3.96 5.59 -0.53
CA THR A 167 -5.24 5.73 -1.22
C THR A 167 -6.16 6.62 -0.40
N PRO A 168 -6.38 7.89 -0.80
CA PRO A 168 -7.29 8.77 -0.09
C PRO A 168 -8.76 8.41 -0.32
N ASP A 169 -9.05 7.73 -1.45
CA ASP A 169 -10.42 7.45 -1.86
C ASP A 169 -10.98 6.23 -1.12
N ARG A 170 -12.10 6.42 -0.49
CA ARG A 170 -12.86 5.37 0.18
C ARG A 170 -14.07 4.97 -0.64
N ALA A 171 -14.42 3.69 -0.58
CA ALA A 171 -15.61 3.17 -1.23
C ALA A 171 -16.93 3.78 -0.70
N ASP A 172 -16.92 4.32 0.53
CA ASP A 172 -18.10 4.93 1.18
C ASP A 172 -18.14 6.47 1.12
N GLY A 173 -17.15 7.11 0.51
CA GLY A 173 -17.10 8.56 0.34
C GLY A 173 -16.90 9.39 1.63
N PHE A 174 -16.73 8.74 2.79
CA PHE A 174 -16.45 9.45 4.04
C PHE A 174 -14.95 9.71 4.18
N LEU A 175 -14.56 10.95 3.98
CA LEU A 175 -13.17 11.42 4.18
C LEU A 175 -13.04 12.06 5.56
N ILE A 176 -11.94 11.79 6.27
CA ILE A 176 -11.49 12.73 7.29
C ILE A 176 -11.21 14.05 6.59
N LYS A 177 -11.63 15.11 7.24
CA LYS A 177 -11.31 16.47 6.78
C LYS A 177 -9.85 16.75 7.10
N PHE A 178 -8.98 16.42 6.14
CA PHE A 178 -7.65 16.97 6.09
C PHE A 178 -7.69 18.30 5.35
N ASP A 179 -7.06 19.30 5.93
CA ASP A 179 -7.03 20.66 5.36
C ASP A 179 -6.00 20.76 4.23
N ASN A 180 -4.99 19.88 4.26
CA ASN A 180 -3.87 19.86 3.33
C ASN A 180 -3.56 18.43 2.87
N ILE A 181 -3.22 18.28 1.60
CA ILE A 181 -2.75 17.02 1.02
C ILE A 181 -1.34 17.23 0.50
N VAL A 182 -0.42 16.39 0.97
CA VAL A 182 0.97 16.32 0.49
C VAL A 182 1.11 15.05 -0.33
N GLU A 183 1.25 15.20 -1.63
CA GLU A 183 1.48 14.11 -2.59
C GLU A 183 2.67 14.49 -3.46
N THR A 184 3.81 13.85 -3.26
CA THR A 184 5.08 14.21 -3.90
C THR A 184 5.50 13.24 -5.00
N ILE A 185 4.90 12.06 -5.04
CA ILE A 185 5.13 11.07 -6.09
C ILE A 185 3.88 10.22 -6.32
N THR A 186 3.56 9.97 -7.56
CA THR A 186 2.52 9.01 -7.97
C THR A 186 3.10 7.61 -8.09
N ARG A 187 2.24 6.58 -8.13
CA ARG A 187 2.71 5.21 -8.38
C ARG A 187 3.42 5.09 -9.73
N GLN A 188 2.88 5.72 -10.77
CA GLN A 188 3.47 5.67 -12.10
C GLN A 188 4.87 6.28 -12.12
N GLN A 189 5.05 7.47 -11.54
CA GLN A 189 6.37 8.08 -11.40
C GLN A 189 7.34 7.20 -10.60
N ALA A 190 6.85 6.57 -9.51
CA ALA A 190 7.68 5.68 -8.71
C ALA A 190 8.14 4.43 -9.49
N VAL A 191 7.35 3.95 -10.46
CA VAL A 191 7.74 2.87 -11.37
C VAL A 191 8.71 3.39 -12.43
N GLU A 192 8.44 4.53 -13.06
CA GLU A 192 9.29 5.15 -14.08
C GLU A 192 10.70 5.46 -13.55
N GLU A 193 10.80 5.86 -12.29
CA GLU A 193 12.06 6.17 -11.61
C GLU A 193 12.71 4.94 -10.92
N GLY A 194 12.12 3.75 -11.03
CA GLY A 194 12.66 2.51 -10.46
C GLY A 194 12.49 2.33 -8.95
N TRP A 195 11.68 3.16 -8.28
CA TRP A 195 11.37 3.01 -6.85
C TRP A 195 10.35 1.90 -6.57
N LEU A 196 9.56 1.53 -7.57
CA LEU A 196 8.65 0.40 -7.56
C LEU A 196 8.82 -0.40 -8.84
N SER A 197 8.58 -1.71 -8.77
CA SER A 197 8.60 -2.56 -9.96
C SER A 197 7.45 -2.25 -10.91
N PRO A 198 7.68 -2.31 -12.22
CA PRO A 198 6.61 -2.42 -13.19
C PRO A 198 5.78 -3.68 -12.94
N THR A 199 4.50 -3.64 -13.30
CA THR A 199 3.58 -4.74 -13.00
C THR A 199 3.16 -5.45 -14.27
N ASN A 200 3.25 -6.78 -14.26
CA ASN A 200 2.76 -7.68 -15.30
C ASN A 200 1.45 -8.32 -14.84
N ILE A 201 0.37 -8.13 -15.60
CA ILE A 201 -0.95 -8.65 -15.25
C ILE A 201 -1.27 -9.88 -16.09
N HIS A 202 -1.76 -10.93 -15.44
CA HIS A 202 -2.21 -12.17 -16.05
C HIS A 202 -3.65 -12.43 -15.65
N SER A 203 -4.60 -12.04 -16.52
CA SER A 203 -6.04 -12.14 -16.23
C SER A 203 -6.62 -13.42 -16.79
N PHE A 204 -7.06 -14.33 -15.93
CA PHE A 204 -7.71 -15.58 -16.26
C PHE A 204 -9.22 -15.39 -16.30
N ILE A 205 -9.81 -15.48 -17.50
CA ILE A 205 -11.21 -15.19 -17.72
C ILE A 205 -12.06 -16.45 -17.52
N ASP A 206 -12.97 -16.38 -16.55
CA ASP A 206 -13.99 -17.41 -16.37
C ASP A 206 -15.15 -17.22 -17.34
N VAL A 207 -15.04 -17.86 -18.50
CA VAL A 207 -16.08 -17.82 -19.56
C VAL A 207 -17.33 -18.59 -19.15
N SER A 208 -17.21 -19.54 -18.21
CA SER A 208 -18.32 -20.41 -17.81
C SER A 208 -19.13 -19.89 -16.63
N GLY A 209 -18.48 -19.12 -15.75
CA GLY A 209 -19.07 -18.59 -14.53
C GLY A 209 -19.50 -19.64 -13.50
N LYS A 210 -19.21 -20.92 -13.74
CA LYS A 210 -19.82 -22.05 -13.01
C LYS A 210 -18.96 -22.63 -11.89
N ASP A 211 -17.63 -22.66 -12.02
CA ASP A 211 -16.75 -23.30 -11.02
C ASP A 211 -15.39 -22.60 -10.93
N LYS A 212 -15.35 -21.57 -10.11
CA LYS A 212 -14.16 -20.80 -9.85
C LYS A 212 -13.02 -21.63 -9.24
N THR A 213 -13.35 -22.60 -8.37
CA THR A 213 -12.37 -23.46 -7.73
C THR A 213 -11.70 -24.36 -8.75
N LYS A 214 -12.47 -24.90 -9.68
CA LYS A 214 -11.94 -25.69 -10.79
C LYS A 214 -11.04 -24.86 -11.69
N LEU A 215 -11.47 -23.65 -12.07
CA LEU A 215 -10.65 -22.75 -12.89
C LEU A 215 -9.31 -22.43 -12.19
N LEU A 216 -9.35 -22.16 -10.88
CA LEU A 216 -8.16 -21.89 -10.08
C LEU A 216 -7.22 -23.10 -10.03
N ASN A 217 -7.75 -24.31 -9.83
CA ASN A 217 -6.96 -25.54 -9.86
C ASN A 217 -6.31 -25.77 -11.23
N ASP A 218 -7.09 -25.65 -12.29
CA ASP A 218 -6.63 -25.81 -13.67
C ASP A 218 -5.55 -24.79 -14.04
N MET A 219 -5.68 -23.56 -13.53
CA MET A 219 -4.70 -22.51 -13.70
C MET A 219 -3.40 -22.83 -12.95
N LEU A 220 -3.48 -23.29 -11.70
CA LEU A 220 -2.29 -23.68 -10.95
C LEU A 220 -1.55 -24.85 -11.61
N GLU A 221 -2.28 -25.87 -12.11
CA GLU A 221 -1.68 -26.97 -12.88
C GLU A 221 -0.88 -26.49 -14.10
N ALA A 222 -1.42 -25.50 -14.81
CA ALA A 222 -0.85 -25.03 -16.05
C ALA A 222 0.22 -23.95 -15.88
N TYR A 223 0.12 -23.10 -14.84
CA TYR A 223 0.90 -21.87 -14.75
C TYR A 223 1.65 -21.66 -13.44
N ALA A 224 1.52 -22.52 -12.42
CA ALA A 224 2.26 -22.35 -11.17
C ALA A 224 3.78 -22.35 -11.35
N HIS A 225 4.27 -23.00 -12.40
CA HIS A 225 5.70 -23.04 -12.74
C HIS A 225 6.24 -21.70 -13.28
N GLU A 226 5.37 -20.79 -13.74
CA GLU A 226 5.72 -19.41 -14.13
C GLU A 226 5.76 -18.47 -12.92
N MET A 227 5.25 -18.90 -11.76
CA MET A 227 5.12 -18.06 -10.57
C MET A 227 6.36 -18.17 -9.69
N GLY A 228 6.87 -17.05 -9.24
CA GLY A 228 7.95 -16.98 -8.25
C GLY A 228 7.43 -17.13 -6.82
N GLN A 229 7.99 -16.37 -5.90
CA GLN A 229 7.50 -16.33 -4.51
C GLN A 229 6.12 -15.66 -4.45
N THR A 230 5.11 -16.48 -4.23
CA THR A 230 3.71 -16.11 -4.49
C THR A 230 2.87 -16.01 -3.23
N MET A 231 2.17 -14.89 -3.08
CA MET A 231 1.08 -14.74 -2.12
C MET A 231 -0.27 -14.99 -2.79
N VAL A 232 -0.99 -16.03 -2.34
CA VAL A 232 -2.30 -16.42 -2.86
C VAL A 232 -3.40 -15.92 -1.94
N PHE A 233 -4.33 -15.13 -2.48
CA PHE A 233 -5.49 -14.59 -1.76
C PHE A 233 -6.77 -15.29 -2.20
N VAL A 234 -7.39 -16.04 -1.30
CA VAL A 234 -8.65 -16.72 -1.54
C VAL A 234 -9.76 -16.22 -0.60
N LYS A 235 -11.01 -16.64 -0.82
CA LYS A 235 -12.15 -16.08 -0.10
C LYS A 235 -12.37 -16.74 1.27
N THR A 236 -12.13 -18.05 1.39
CA THR A 236 -12.51 -18.84 2.56
C THR A 236 -11.36 -19.68 3.11
N LYS A 237 -11.42 -20.03 4.41
CA LYS A 237 -10.46 -20.96 5.04
C LYS A 237 -10.44 -22.34 4.36
N LYS A 238 -11.59 -22.79 3.85
CA LYS A 238 -11.70 -24.05 3.09
C LYS A 238 -10.85 -23.99 1.81
N GLU A 239 -10.96 -22.88 1.07
CA GLU A 239 -10.13 -22.67 -0.12
C GLU A 239 -8.64 -22.60 0.22
N VAL A 240 -8.25 -21.99 1.38
CA VAL A 240 -6.85 -22.00 1.83
C VAL A 240 -6.34 -23.44 1.94
N THR A 241 -7.10 -24.32 2.59
CA THR A 241 -6.71 -25.74 2.75
C THR A 241 -6.61 -26.45 1.40
N LEU A 242 -7.63 -26.28 0.53
CA LEU A 242 -7.69 -26.95 -0.77
C LEU A 242 -6.54 -26.51 -1.69
N ILE A 243 -6.29 -25.21 -1.80
CA ILE A 243 -5.24 -24.65 -2.68
C ILE A 243 -3.85 -25.00 -2.14
N THR A 244 -3.66 -24.95 -0.82
CA THR A 244 -2.39 -25.38 -0.21
C THR A 244 -2.09 -26.86 -0.51
N HIS A 245 -3.11 -27.74 -0.41
CA HIS A 245 -2.97 -29.15 -0.73
C HIS A 245 -2.63 -29.34 -2.22
N LYS A 246 -3.38 -28.67 -3.11
CA LYS A 246 -3.14 -28.71 -4.55
C LYS A 246 -1.72 -28.30 -4.94
N LEU A 247 -1.19 -27.21 -4.36
CA LEU A 247 0.17 -26.76 -4.63
C LEU A 247 1.20 -27.78 -4.16
N LYS A 248 0.98 -28.44 -3.00
CA LYS A 248 1.84 -29.51 -2.51
C LYS A 248 1.80 -30.76 -3.40
N GLU A 249 0.63 -31.15 -3.92
CA GLU A 249 0.48 -32.23 -4.89
C GLU A 249 1.25 -31.95 -6.19
N LEU A 250 1.32 -30.67 -6.59
CA LEU A 250 2.11 -30.23 -7.75
C LEU A 250 3.63 -30.12 -7.45
N GLY A 251 4.07 -30.46 -6.23
CA GLY A 251 5.48 -30.47 -5.83
C GLY A 251 6.03 -29.16 -5.29
N TYR A 252 5.18 -28.15 -5.05
CA TYR A 252 5.62 -26.85 -4.53
C TYR A 252 5.65 -26.80 -3.01
N THR A 253 6.56 -25.99 -2.45
CA THR A 253 6.54 -25.65 -1.03
C THR A 253 5.45 -24.62 -0.76
N ALA A 254 4.38 -25.05 -0.08
CA ALA A 254 3.21 -24.21 0.16
C ALA A 254 2.73 -24.27 1.62
N ILE A 255 2.35 -23.15 2.19
CA ILE A 255 1.76 -23.04 3.53
C ILE A 255 0.47 -22.22 3.49
N GLY A 256 -0.58 -22.79 4.11
CA GLY A 256 -1.87 -22.10 4.31
C GLY A 256 -1.91 -21.39 5.66
N LEU A 257 -2.26 -20.10 5.66
CA LEU A 257 -2.44 -19.33 6.88
C LEU A 257 -3.92 -19.36 7.31
N LEU A 258 -4.18 -20.02 8.43
CA LEU A 258 -5.53 -20.20 9.00
C LEU A 258 -5.62 -19.58 10.40
N ASN A 259 -5.16 -20.33 11.40
CA ASN A 259 -5.33 -19.99 12.83
C ASN A 259 -4.01 -19.86 13.59
N GLN A 260 -2.87 -19.72 12.88
CA GLN A 260 -1.56 -19.55 13.49
C GLN A 260 -1.52 -18.32 14.38
N SER A 261 -0.77 -18.38 15.47
CA SER A 261 -0.42 -17.23 16.30
C SER A 261 0.38 -16.19 15.51
N ASN A 262 0.53 -15.00 16.04
CA ASN A 262 1.34 -13.96 15.40
C ASN A 262 2.80 -14.42 15.24
N LYS A 263 3.37 -15.05 16.27
CA LYS A 263 4.75 -15.56 16.25
C LYS A 263 4.95 -16.65 15.20
N GLU A 264 4.01 -17.59 15.07
CA GLU A 264 4.07 -18.63 14.03
C GLU A 264 3.92 -18.00 12.63
N THR A 265 3.07 -17.00 12.49
CA THR A 265 2.92 -16.28 11.23
C THR A 265 4.22 -15.56 10.86
N ASP A 266 4.89 -14.94 11.82
CA ASP A 266 6.18 -14.27 11.59
C ASP A 266 7.26 -15.26 11.14
N ASN A 267 7.38 -16.41 11.79
CA ASN A 267 8.32 -17.47 11.38
C ASN A 267 8.05 -18.00 9.96
N ILE A 268 6.77 -18.11 9.57
CA ILE A 268 6.39 -18.51 8.20
C ILE A 268 6.82 -17.43 7.20
N LEU A 269 6.63 -16.17 7.52
CA LEU A 269 7.00 -15.05 6.66
C LEU A 269 8.51 -14.90 6.52
N ASP A 270 9.26 -15.16 7.60
CA ASP A 270 10.72 -15.19 7.57
C ASP A 270 11.21 -16.34 6.64
N SER A 271 10.63 -17.52 6.78
CA SER A 271 10.93 -18.68 5.90
C SER A 271 10.56 -18.42 4.44
N PHE A 272 9.48 -17.67 4.19
CA PHE A 272 9.11 -17.22 2.86
C PHE A 272 10.14 -16.21 2.33
N SER A 273 10.52 -15.22 3.13
CA SER A 273 11.53 -14.23 2.74
C SER A 273 12.89 -14.84 2.42
N GLU A 274 13.22 -15.98 3.02
CA GLU A 274 14.44 -16.75 2.77
C GLU A 274 14.32 -17.71 1.56
N GLY A 275 13.18 -17.72 0.85
CA GLY A 275 12.95 -18.60 -0.29
C GLY A 275 12.66 -20.08 0.04
N LYS A 276 12.52 -20.44 1.33
CA LYS A 276 12.21 -21.81 1.76
C LYS A 276 10.77 -22.23 1.47
N ILE A 277 9.88 -21.24 1.35
CA ILE A 277 8.47 -21.40 1.01
C ILE A 277 8.21 -20.60 -0.27
N GLN A 278 7.64 -21.25 -1.29
CA GLN A 278 7.30 -20.58 -2.54
C GLN A 278 5.90 -19.98 -2.52
N PHE A 279 4.94 -20.65 -1.89
CA PHE A 279 3.54 -20.19 -1.87
C PHE A 279 3.03 -20.01 -0.45
N ILE A 280 2.48 -18.82 -0.16
CA ILE A 280 1.67 -18.60 1.03
C ILE A 280 0.22 -18.39 0.60
N VAL A 281 -0.68 -19.26 1.08
CA VAL A 281 -2.11 -19.17 0.79
C VAL A 281 -2.85 -18.60 1.99
N ASN A 282 -3.64 -17.54 1.79
CA ASN A 282 -4.36 -16.91 2.89
C ASN A 282 -5.75 -16.41 2.50
N CYS A 283 -6.63 -16.25 3.50
CA CYS A 283 -7.91 -15.57 3.36
C CYS A 283 -7.97 -14.39 4.34
N MET A 284 -7.58 -13.20 3.93
CA MET A 284 -7.61 -11.95 4.73
C MET A 284 -6.53 -11.79 5.82
N LYS A 285 -5.74 -12.81 6.19
CA LYS A 285 -4.81 -12.73 7.33
C LYS A 285 -3.61 -11.81 7.06
N ILE A 286 -3.15 -11.75 5.80
CA ILE A 286 -2.00 -10.94 5.37
C ILE A 286 -2.43 -9.77 4.47
N SER A 287 -3.67 -9.33 4.52
CA SER A 287 -4.13 -8.22 3.65
C SER A 287 -3.52 -6.88 4.02
N GLU A 288 -3.13 -6.66 5.28
CA GLU A 288 -2.71 -5.35 5.78
C GLU A 288 -1.58 -5.48 6.81
N GLY A 289 -0.64 -4.52 6.82
CA GLY A 289 0.35 -4.36 7.88
C GLY A 289 1.44 -5.43 7.98
N VAL A 290 1.60 -6.30 6.99
CA VAL A 290 2.65 -7.32 6.96
C VAL A 290 3.67 -6.95 5.90
N ASP A 291 4.89 -6.66 6.30
CA ASP A 291 6.01 -6.54 5.36
C ASP A 291 6.48 -7.95 4.96
N VAL A 292 6.28 -8.32 3.69
CA VAL A 292 6.71 -9.63 3.16
C VAL A 292 7.82 -9.38 2.16
N LYS A 293 9.05 -9.64 2.57
CA LYS A 293 10.21 -9.57 1.67
C LYS A 293 10.18 -10.79 0.73
N GLY A 294 10.74 -10.63 -0.47
CA GLY A 294 10.88 -11.71 -1.45
C GLY A 294 9.63 -12.03 -2.27
N CYS A 295 8.46 -11.45 -1.96
CA CYS A 295 7.26 -11.63 -2.77
C CYS A 295 7.42 -10.90 -4.11
N ASP A 296 7.29 -11.61 -5.21
CA ASP A 296 7.29 -11.08 -6.58
C ASP A 296 5.97 -11.32 -7.31
N THR A 297 5.15 -12.21 -6.79
CA THR A 297 3.91 -12.64 -7.43
C THR A 297 2.73 -12.62 -6.46
N VAL A 298 1.62 -12.08 -6.93
CA VAL A 298 0.32 -12.10 -6.24
C VAL A 298 -0.70 -12.86 -7.07
N LEU A 299 -1.36 -13.84 -6.45
CA LEU A 299 -2.49 -14.54 -7.05
C LEU A 299 -3.80 -14.14 -6.37
N LEU A 300 -4.68 -13.47 -7.12
CA LEU A 300 -6.00 -13.05 -6.67
C LEU A 300 -7.04 -14.15 -6.99
N GLY A 301 -7.08 -15.21 -6.19
CA GLY A 301 -8.09 -16.27 -6.26
C GLY A 301 -9.48 -15.81 -5.78
N ARG A 302 -9.69 -14.55 -5.44
CA ARG A 302 -10.95 -13.93 -5.05
C ARG A 302 -11.11 -12.58 -5.73
N GLN A 303 -12.35 -12.16 -5.87
CA GLN A 303 -12.64 -10.79 -6.28
C GLN A 303 -12.30 -9.81 -5.14
N VAL A 304 -11.71 -8.69 -5.50
CA VAL A 304 -11.39 -7.59 -4.57
C VAL A 304 -12.24 -6.39 -4.97
N GLY A 305 -13.16 -6.01 -4.09
CA GLY A 305 -14.07 -4.87 -4.31
C GLY A 305 -13.60 -3.56 -3.68
N SER A 306 -12.42 -3.53 -3.07
CA SER A 306 -11.85 -2.34 -2.42
C SER A 306 -10.53 -1.96 -3.10
N TYR A 307 -10.47 -0.73 -3.60
CA TYR A 307 -9.25 -0.15 -4.18
C TYR A 307 -8.08 -0.15 -3.17
N ALA A 308 -8.35 0.25 -1.94
CA ALA A 308 -7.33 0.26 -0.88
C ALA A 308 -6.76 -1.14 -0.62
N LEU A 309 -7.64 -2.15 -0.49
CA LEU A 309 -7.22 -3.53 -0.28
C LEU A 309 -6.41 -4.07 -1.47
N LEU A 310 -6.85 -3.80 -2.69
CA LEU A 310 -6.15 -4.23 -3.91
C LEU A 310 -4.76 -3.59 -4.01
N ASN A 311 -4.65 -2.29 -3.73
CA ASN A 311 -3.39 -1.57 -3.69
C ASN A 311 -2.43 -2.13 -2.63
N GLN A 312 -2.94 -2.42 -1.44
CA GLN A 312 -2.13 -3.04 -0.37
C GLN A 312 -1.64 -4.44 -0.75
N ILE A 313 -2.48 -5.25 -1.40
CA ILE A 313 -2.11 -6.60 -1.86
C ILE A 313 -1.01 -6.51 -2.93
N ILE A 314 -1.21 -5.72 -3.98
CA ILE A 314 -0.26 -5.59 -5.10
C ILE A 314 1.04 -4.93 -4.62
N GLY A 315 0.95 -3.95 -3.73
CA GLY A 315 2.12 -3.29 -3.14
C GLY A 315 3.07 -4.23 -2.38
N ARG A 316 2.66 -5.47 -2.07
CA ARG A 316 3.55 -6.49 -1.47
C ARG A 316 4.57 -7.04 -2.45
N ALA A 317 4.19 -7.17 -3.72
CA ALA A 317 5.04 -7.66 -4.79
C ALA A 317 5.76 -6.55 -5.57
N SER A 318 5.35 -5.28 -5.39
CA SER A 318 5.90 -4.15 -6.14
C SER A 318 7.06 -3.50 -5.37
N ARG A 319 8.25 -4.05 -5.51
CA ARG A 319 9.48 -3.55 -4.88
C ARG A 319 10.54 -3.23 -5.92
N PRO A 320 11.51 -2.33 -5.63
CA PRO A 320 12.63 -2.11 -6.51
C PRO A 320 13.36 -3.41 -6.82
N ASP A 321 13.97 -3.49 -7.98
CA ASP A 321 14.85 -4.59 -8.44
C ASP A 321 14.18 -5.98 -8.54
N SER A 322 12.85 -6.04 -8.54
CA SER A 322 12.08 -7.27 -8.78
C SER A 322 11.07 -7.07 -9.91
N SER A 323 10.51 -8.15 -10.45
CA SER A 323 9.31 -8.07 -11.30
C SER A 323 8.08 -8.28 -10.42
N CYS A 324 7.02 -7.51 -10.66
CA CYS A 324 5.74 -7.68 -10.00
C CYS A 324 4.76 -8.38 -10.94
N HIS A 325 4.32 -9.59 -10.59
CA HIS A 325 3.34 -10.34 -11.36
C HIS A 325 2.02 -10.45 -10.59
N VAL A 326 0.91 -10.10 -11.25
CA VAL A 326 -0.43 -10.25 -10.69
C VAL A 326 -1.22 -11.23 -11.53
N TYR A 327 -1.56 -12.36 -10.94
CA TYR A 327 -2.46 -13.35 -11.50
C TYR A 327 -3.85 -13.14 -10.91
N GLU A 328 -4.87 -12.96 -11.74
CA GLU A 328 -6.22 -12.70 -11.27
C GLU A 328 -7.27 -13.55 -12.01
N LEU A 329 -8.34 -13.89 -11.29
CA LEU A 329 -9.49 -14.56 -11.88
C LEU A 329 -10.59 -13.54 -12.12
N ILE A 330 -10.90 -13.29 -13.39
CA ILE A 330 -11.94 -12.35 -13.80
C ILE A 330 -13.20 -13.10 -14.20
N ASN A 331 -14.33 -12.72 -13.60
CA ASN A 331 -15.64 -13.07 -14.11
C ASN A 331 -16.22 -11.85 -14.86
N PRO A 332 -16.28 -11.88 -16.20
CA PRO A 332 -16.74 -10.74 -16.98
C PRO A 332 -18.23 -10.39 -16.76
N LEU A 333 -18.98 -11.30 -16.14
CA LEU A 333 -20.40 -11.08 -15.80
C LEU A 333 -20.59 -10.44 -14.42
N SER A 334 -19.53 -10.23 -13.65
CA SER A 334 -19.59 -9.65 -12.31
C SER A 334 -19.31 -8.16 -12.35
N ALA A 335 -20.29 -7.35 -11.98
CA ALA A 335 -20.15 -5.89 -11.85
C ALA A 335 -19.24 -5.44 -10.67
N SER A 336 -18.80 -6.38 -9.82
CA SER A 336 -18.03 -6.08 -8.59
C SER A 336 -16.51 -6.23 -8.75
N ASN A 337 -16.02 -6.52 -9.95
CA ASN A 337 -14.58 -6.61 -10.18
C ASN A 337 -13.99 -5.21 -10.33
N LEU A 338 -13.13 -4.83 -9.37
CA LEU A 338 -12.16 -3.78 -9.65
C LEU A 338 -11.12 -4.37 -10.61
N ASP A 339 -10.89 -3.67 -11.70
CA ASP A 339 -9.80 -3.95 -12.61
C ASP A 339 -8.47 -3.63 -11.90
N THR A 340 -7.54 -4.56 -11.94
CA THR A 340 -6.20 -4.38 -11.34
C THR A 340 -5.49 -3.15 -11.92
N THR A 341 -5.77 -2.78 -13.17
CA THR A 341 -5.25 -1.58 -13.81
C THR A 341 -5.65 -0.28 -13.12
N VAL A 342 -6.74 -0.26 -12.38
CA VAL A 342 -7.15 0.90 -11.55
C VAL A 342 -6.10 1.21 -10.48
N VAL A 343 -5.40 0.18 -9.99
CA VAL A 343 -4.36 0.32 -8.97
C VAL A 343 -2.99 0.55 -9.57
N VAL A 344 -2.63 -0.24 -10.58
CA VAL A 344 -1.27 -0.21 -11.14
C VAL A 344 -1.09 0.87 -12.20
N GLY A 345 -2.18 1.42 -12.73
CA GLY A 345 -2.12 2.32 -13.89
C GLY A 345 -1.84 1.54 -15.17
N GLU A 346 -0.86 1.99 -15.95
CA GLU A 346 -0.42 1.27 -17.17
C GLU A 346 0.51 0.13 -16.78
N PRO A 347 0.12 -1.15 -16.95
CA PRO A 347 1.00 -2.27 -16.68
C PRO A 347 2.06 -2.38 -17.78
N GLU A 348 3.21 -2.97 -17.46
CA GLU A 348 4.25 -3.29 -18.44
C GLU A 348 3.74 -4.30 -19.47
N SER A 349 2.99 -5.30 -19.01
CA SER A 349 2.30 -6.24 -19.88
C SER A 349 0.97 -6.69 -19.28
N HIS A 350 0.02 -7.00 -20.15
CA HIS A 350 -1.27 -7.58 -19.73
C HIS A 350 -1.63 -8.75 -20.64
N ARG A 351 -1.63 -9.95 -20.07
CA ARG A 351 -1.97 -11.19 -20.73
C ARG A 351 -3.37 -11.64 -20.34
N LEU A 352 -4.26 -11.77 -21.32
CA LEU A 352 -5.58 -12.37 -21.14
C LEU A 352 -5.50 -13.87 -21.45
N VAL A 353 -6.04 -14.70 -20.55
CA VAL A 353 -5.97 -16.16 -20.63
C VAL A 353 -7.37 -16.74 -20.41
N TRP A 354 -7.82 -17.66 -21.29
CA TRP A 354 -9.10 -18.34 -21.13
C TRP A 354 -9.05 -19.76 -21.65
N LYS A 355 -10.05 -20.58 -21.30
CA LYS A 355 -10.21 -21.92 -21.85
C LYS A 355 -11.18 -21.90 -23.04
N GLN A 356 -10.73 -22.44 -24.18
CA GLN A 356 -11.56 -22.68 -25.36
C GLN A 356 -11.42 -24.14 -25.77
N ALA A 357 -12.53 -24.85 -25.83
CA ALA A 357 -12.56 -26.30 -26.13
C ALA A 357 -11.58 -27.13 -25.27
N GLY A 358 -11.46 -26.79 -23.98
CA GLY A 358 -10.59 -27.48 -23.02
C GLY A 358 -9.10 -27.09 -23.08
N LYS A 359 -8.68 -26.28 -24.05
CA LYS A 359 -7.30 -25.80 -24.19
C LYS A 359 -7.16 -24.37 -23.70
N TRP A 360 -6.02 -24.05 -23.12
CA TRP A 360 -5.67 -22.69 -22.77
C TRP A 360 -5.34 -21.87 -24.02
N VAL A 361 -5.97 -20.71 -24.12
CA VAL A 361 -5.75 -19.71 -25.17
C VAL A 361 -5.33 -18.43 -24.45
N GLN A 362 -4.35 -17.71 -25.00
CA GLN A 362 -3.86 -16.48 -24.45
C GLN A 362 -3.70 -15.39 -25.51
N ARG A 363 -3.84 -14.13 -25.11
CA ARG A 363 -3.64 -12.96 -25.94
C ARG A 363 -3.07 -11.83 -25.08
N ASN A 364 -2.07 -11.13 -25.57
CA ASN A 364 -1.61 -9.90 -24.97
C ASN A 364 -2.63 -8.78 -25.25
N PHE A 365 -2.95 -8.02 -24.21
CA PHE A 365 -3.81 -6.87 -24.32
C PHE A 365 -2.96 -5.66 -24.68
N ASP A 366 -3.32 -5.00 -25.77
CA ASP A 366 -2.65 -3.79 -26.24
C ASP A 366 -3.38 -2.55 -25.70
N TYR A 367 -2.84 -1.95 -24.64
CA TYR A 367 -3.39 -0.75 -24.02
C TYR A 367 -3.38 0.46 -24.93
N ILE A 368 -2.40 0.60 -25.79
CA ILE A 368 -2.29 1.74 -26.71
C ILE A 368 -3.46 1.68 -27.69
N THR A 369 -3.66 0.55 -28.34
CA THR A 369 -4.77 0.35 -29.26
C THR A 369 -6.13 0.47 -28.55
N HIS A 370 -6.27 -0.06 -27.33
CA HIS A 370 -7.51 0.06 -26.56
C HIS A 370 -7.82 1.52 -26.19
N LYS A 371 -6.83 2.27 -25.69
CA LYS A 371 -6.97 3.68 -25.33
C LYS A 371 -7.36 4.53 -26.55
N THR A 372 -6.70 4.30 -27.68
CA THR A 372 -7.02 4.95 -28.96
C THR A 372 -8.43 4.62 -29.42
N ASN A 373 -8.83 3.34 -29.39
CA ASN A 373 -10.17 2.90 -29.75
C ASN A 373 -11.24 3.50 -28.85
N LYS A 374 -11.00 3.58 -27.53
CA LYS A 374 -11.91 4.24 -26.56
C LYS A 374 -12.06 5.72 -26.86
N GLN A 375 -10.98 6.43 -27.18
CA GLN A 375 -11.02 7.85 -27.58
C GLN A 375 -11.77 8.07 -28.89
N LEU A 376 -11.71 7.11 -29.81
CA LEU A 376 -12.40 7.15 -31.09
C LEU A 376 -13.83 6.58 -31.05
N GLY A 377 -14.33 6.17 -29.87
CA GLY A 377 -15.65 5.54 -29.71
C GLY A 377 -15.74 4.15 -30.34
N ILE A 378 -14.62 3.43 -30.44
CA ILE A 378 -14.57 2.06 -30.96
C ILE A 378 -14.48 1.09 -29.78
N ALA A 379 -15.54 0.31 -29.55
CA ALA A 379 -15.51 -0.77 -28.57
C ALA A 379 -15.09 -2.08 -29.28
N ASN A 380 -14.03 -2.73 -28.78
CA ASN A 380 -13.55 -4.04 -29.25
C ASN A 380 -13.38 -4.19 -30.77
N GLY A 381 -12.95 -3.11 -31.44
CA GLY A 381 -12.76 -3.12 -32.89
C GLY A 381 -14.03 -2.91 -33.73
N VAL A 382 -15.17 -2.64 -33.06
CA VAL A 382 -16.44 -2.32 -33.70
C VAL A 382 -16.78 -0.86 -33.42
N ARG A 383 -16.99 -0.05 -34.46
CA ARG A 383 -17.42 1.35 -34.32
C ARG A 383 -18.83 1.39 -33.75
N ILE A 384 -19.02 1.97 -32.59
CA ILE A 384 -20.35 2.24 -32.04
C ILE A 384 -20.82 3.54 -32.71
N HIS A 385 -21.77 3.46 -33.62
CA HIS A 385 -22.50 4.62 -34.08
C HIS A 385 -23.52 5.00 -32.99
N HIS A 386 -23.36 6.17 -32.40
CA HIS A 386 -24.38 6.82 -31.58
C HIS A 386 -25.40 7.51 -32.46
#